data_409a053c79b7b31388be6635bf2c43a6
#
_entry.id   409a053c79b7b31388be6635bf2c43a6
#
_cell.length_a   1.000
_cell.length_b   1.000
_cell.length_c   1.000
_cell.angle_alpha   90.00
_cell.angle_beta   90.00
_cell.angle_gamma   90.00
#
_symmetry.space_group_name_H-M   'P 1'
#
loop_
_entity.id
_entity.type
_entity.pdbx_description
1 polymer ?
#
loop_
_entity_poly.entity_id
_entity_poly.type
_entity_poly.pdbx_seq_one_letter_code
_entity_poly.pdbx_strand_id
1 'polypeptide(L)'
;MPTGDELFPRGASVIGPGAVHVPDWLGSAEQRRLVEACRAWARPPAGLRLVRTPGGGTMTARQVGLGWHWFPYGYARSAVDGDGAPVKPMPRWLAELGRTAVGAARAYDGENTYSGENTYGDERAYDYDIALINFYDGDARMGMHRDSDEKSGAPVVSLSLGDTCVFRFGNTETRTKPYTDIELRSGDLVVFGGASRLAYHGVPRVHPGTAPPDLGLTGRLNITLRVSGLADEGPRGASGVVEDEPQ
;
A
#
# COMPACT_ATOMS: atom_id res chain seq x y z
N MET A 1 -23.71 1.11 -14.83
CA MET A 1 -23.49 1.33 -16.25
C MET A 1 -22.05 1.73 -16.40
N PRO A 2 -21.20 1.00 -17.17
CA PRO A 2 -19.88 1.52 -17.47
C PRO A 2 -20.08 2.87 -18.17
N THR A 3 -19.32 3.87 -17.77
CA THR A 3 -19.27 5.18 -18.42
C THR A 3 -18.78 4.94 -19.84
N GLY A 4 -19.69 5.10 -20.80
CA GLY A 4 -19.55 4.62 -22.15
C GLY A 4 -18.61 5.46 -23.01
N ASP A 5 -17.30 5.29 -22.88
CA ASP A 5 -16.34 5.79 -23.88
C ASP A 5 -15.14 4.85 -24.14
N GLU A 6 -15.06 3.71 -23.46
CA GLU A 6 -14.02 2.73 -23.79
C GLU A 6 -14.64 1.54 -24.54
N LEU A 7 -14.47 1.51 -25.86
CA LEU A 7 -14.88 0.40 -26.73
C LEU A 7 -14.11 -0.91 -26.44
N PHE A 8 -12.99 -0.81 -25.70
CA PHE A 8 -12.15 -1.97 -25.37
C PHE A 8 -11.76 -1.94 -23.89
N PRO A 9 -11.66 -3.11 -23.24
CA PRO A 9 -11.12 -3.22 -21.88
C PRO A 9 -9.70 -2.63 -21.80
N ARG A 10 -9.39 -1.94 -20.71
CA ARG A 10 -8.03 -1.48 -20.43
C ARG A 10 -7.12 -2.70 -20.20
N GLY A 11 -6.05 -2.81 -20.99
CA GLY A 11 -5.08 -3.90 -20.86
C GLY A 11 -4.11 -3.68 -19.70
N ALA A 12 -3.63 -4.77 -19.11
CA ALA A 12 -2.51 -4.71 -18.18
C ALA A 12 -1.24 -4.20 -18.90
N SER A 13 -0.38 -3.51 -18.16
CA SER A 13 0.84 -2.91 -18.71
C SER A 13 2.00 -3.00 -17.74
N VAL A 14 3.20 -3.25 -18.28
CA VAL A 14 4.47 -3.12 -17.56
C VAL A 14 4.81 -1.63 -17.52
N ILE A 15 4.91 -1.06 -16.31
CA ILE A 15 5.16 0.38 -16.09
C ILE A 15 6.62 0.66 -15.69
N GLY A 16 7.39 -0.39 -15.47
CA GLY A 16 8.81 -0.38 -15.14
C GLY A 16 9.32 -1.81 -14.96
N PRO A 17 10.64 -2.03 -14.86
CA PRO A 17 11.20 -3.36 -14.65
C PRO A 17 10.67 -3.98 -13.33
N GLY A 18 9.87 -5.06 -13.41
CA GLY A 18 9.21 -5.65 -12.25
C GLY A 18 8.12 -4.77 -11.64
N ALA A 19 7.47 -3.94 -12.45
CA ALA A 19 6.33 -3.14 -12.03
C ALA A 19 5.20 -3.25 -13.06
N VAL A 20 4.02 -3.70 -12.60
CA VAL A 20 2.86 -4.01 -13.44
C VAL A 20 1.63 -3.24 -12.93
N HIS A 21 0.89 -2.64 -13.85
CA HIS A 21 -0.45 -2.11 -13.63
C HIS A 21 -1.48 -3.06 -14.24
N VAL A 22 -2.45 -3.48 -13.45
CA VAL A 22 -3.57 -4.33 -13.88
C VAL A 22 -4.86 -3.54 -13.66
N PRO A 23 -5.45 -2.97 -14.72
CA PRO A 23 -6.71 -2.24 -14.64
C PRO A 23 -7.87 -3.16 -14.24
N ASP A 24 -8.85 -2.59 -13.52
CA ASP A 24 -10.14 -3.22 -13.19
C ASP A 24 -10.00 -4.61 -12.51
N TRP A 25 -8.88 -4.82 -11.80
CA TRP A 25 -8.56 -6.10 -11.16
C TRP A 25 -9.56 -6.46 -10.04
N LEU A 26 -10.01 -5.47 -9.26
CA LEU A 26 -11.03 -5.65 -8.23
C LEU A 26 -12.42 -5.47 -8.83
N GLY A 27 -13.24 -6.50 -8.76
CA GLY A 27 -14.66 -6.39 -9.09
C GLY A 27 -15.42 -5.48 -8.10
N SER A 28 -16.60 -4.98 -8.49
CA SER A 28 -17.38 -4.03 -7.69
C SER A 28 -17.75 -4.56 -6.29
N ALA A 29 -17.99 -5.85 -6.15
CA ALA A 29 -18.28 -6.48 -4.84
C ALA A 29 -17.07 -6.41 -3.90
N GLU A 30 -15.86 -6.70 -4.41
CA GLU A 30 -14.63 -6.64 -3.64
C GLU A 30 -14.26 -5.20 -3.27
N GLN A 31 -14.46 -4.25 -4.19
CA GLN A 31 -14.27 -2.83 -3.92
C GLN A 31 -15.16 -2.36 -2.76
N ARG A 32 -16.46 -2.70 -2.77
CA ARG A 32 -17.38 -2.37 -1.67
C ARG A 32 -16.95 -2.98 -0.34
N ARG A 33 -16.54 -4.26 -0.35
CA ARG A 33 -16.03 -4.94 0.84
C ARG A 33 -14.81 -4.22 1.42
N LEU A 34 -13.86 -3.83 0.59
CA LEU A 34 -12.66 -3.11 0.99
C LEU A 34 -12.99 -1.72 1.54
N VAL A 35 -13.89 -0.97 0.90
CA VAL A 35 -14.33 0.35 1.39
C VAL A 35 -14.98 0.23 2.76
N GLU A 36 -15.85 -0.76 2.98
CA GLU A 36 -16.49 -0.97 4.29
C GLU A 36 -15.46 -1.34 5.36
N ALA A 37 -14.51 -2.21 5.04
CA ALA A 37 -13.41 -2.55 5.93
C ALA A 37 -12.56 -1.30 6.27
N CYS A 38 -12.22 -0.47 5.28
CA CYS A 38 -11.48 0.77 5.50
C CYS A 38 -12.24 1.74 6.42
N ARG A 39 -13.57 1.85 6.30
CA ARG A 39 -14.39 2.65 7.23
C ARG A 39 -14.29 2.15 8.67
N ALA A 40 -14.27 0.84 8.87
CA ALA A 40 -14.10 0.25 10.20
C ALA A 40 -12.70 0.51 10.75
N TRP A 41 -11.65 0.36 9.93
CA TRP A 41 -10.26 0.60 10.35
C TRP A 41 -9.95 2.06 10.60
N ALA A 42 -10.60 2.97 9.88
CA ALA A 42 -10.44 4.42 10.06
C ALA A 42 -10.93 4.93 11.41
N ARG A 43 -11.77 4.18 12.11
CA ARG A 43 -12.31 4.58 13.44
C ARG A 43 -11.27 4.40 14.55
N PRO A 44 -11.30 5.22 15.60
CA PRO A 44 -10.51 4.97 16.82
C PRO A 44 -10.85 3.59 17.44
N PRO A 45 -9.93 3.00 18.24
CA PRO A 45 -8.58 3.45 18.51
C PRO A 45 -7.63 3.13 17.33
N ALA A 46 -6.44 3.71 17.32
CA ALA A 46 -5.44 3.59 16.26
C ALA A 46 -6.06 3.83 14.87
N GLY A 47 -6.86 4.87 14.75
CA GLY A 47 -7.63 5.20 13.55
C GLY A 47 -6.86 6.07 12.54
N LEU A 48 -7.63 6.63 11.60
CA LEU A 48 -7.13 7.50 10.55
C LEU A 48 -6.57 8.81 11.13
N ARG A 49 -5.35 9.17 10.74
CA ARG A 49 -4.65 10.38 11.24
C ARG A 49 -3.89 11.11 10.13
N LEU A 50 -3.53 12.35 10.41
CA LEU A 50 -2.54 13.10 9.65
C LEU A 50 -1.14 12.80 10.18
N VAL A 51 -0.21 12.45 9.30
CA VAL A 51 1.17 12.16 9.66
C VAL A 51 1.99 13.45 9.60
N ARG A 52 2.72 13.75 10.67
CA ARG A 52 3.69 14.86 10.71
C ARG A 52 5.05 14.37 10.20
N THR A 53 5.66 15.13 9.30
CA THR A 53 6.99 14.83 8.79
C THR A 53 8.07 15.46 9.66
N PRO A 54 9.28 14.90 9.72
CA PRO A 54 10.37 15.46 10.55
C PRO A 54 10.79 16.88 10.20
N GLY A 55 10.53 17.32 8.96
CA GLY A 55 10.74 18.70 8.51
C GLY A 55 9.66 19.69 8.98
N GLY A 56 8.75 19.29 9.89
CA GLY A 56 7.67 20.13 10.42
C GLY A 56 6.43 20.24 9.52
N GLY A 57 6.46 19.59 8.34
CA GLY A 57 5.29 19.51 7.46
C GLY A 57 4.28 18.47 7.94
N THR A 58 3.08 18.49 7.35
CA THR A 58 2.04 17.49 7.55
C THR A 58 1.69 16.88 6.20
N MET A 59 1.57 15.56 6.13
CA MET A 59 1.05 14.89 4.94
C MET A 59 -0.39 15.34 4.69
N THR A 60 -0.75 15.57 3.44
CA THR A 60 -2.12 15.96 3.08
C THR A 60 -3.05 14.76 3.00
N ALA A 61 -2.53 13.57 2.67
CA ALA A 61 -3.27 12.32 2.80
C ALA A 61 -3.28 11.86 4.27
N ARG A 62 -4.44 11.41 4.75
CA ARG A 62 -4.57 10.77 6.07
C ARG A 62 -4.22 9.31 5.96
N GLN A 63 -3.72 8.73 7.06
CA GLN A 63 -3.25 7.35 7.03
C GLN A 63 -3.71 6.55 8.26
N VAL A 64 -3.98 5.26 8.05
CA VAL A 64 -4.11 4.25 9.11
C VAL A 64 -3.32 3.01 8.73
N GLY A 65 -2.66 2.39 9.71
CA GLY A 65 -1.90 1.16 9.56
C GLY A 65 -2.61 -0.04 10.14
N LEU A 66 -2.39 -1.23 9.56
CA LEU A 66 -2.76 -2.53 10.13
C LEU A 66 -1.52 -3.40 10.26
N GLY A 67 -1.48 -4.24 11.29
CA GLY A 67 -0.33 -5.07 11.64
C GLY A 67 0.80 -4.26 12.25
N TRP A 68 1.25 -3.24 11.54
CA TRP A 68 2.25 -2.28 11.98
C TRP A 68 1.78 -0.84 11.74
N HIS A 69 2.13 0.04 12.65
CA HIS A 69 1.92 1.47 12.54
C HIS A 69 3.17 2.12 11.95
N TRP A 70 3.03 2.65 10.74
CA TRP A 70 4.11 3.44 10.14
C TRP A 70 4.12 4.86 10.70
N PHE A 71 5.28 5.32 11.08
CA PHE A 71 5.59 6.73 11.35
C PHE A 71 6.88 7.08 10.60
N PRO A 72 7.22 8.36 10.38
CA PRO A 72 8.38 8.68 9.57
C PRO A 72 9.64 7.95 10.01
N TYR A 73 10.19 7.15 9.10
CA TYR A 73 11.39 6.31 9.23
C TYR A 73 11.27 5.08 10.15
N GLY A 74 10.07 4.60 10.41
CA GLY A 74 9.95 3.40 11.24
C GLY A 74 8.56 2.81 11.37
N TYR A 75 8.52 1.71 12.10
CA TYR A 75 7.31 0.95 12.41
C TYR A 75 7.20 0.68 13.90
N ALA A 76 5.98 0.66 14.43
CA ALA A 76 5.67 0.33 15.81
C ALA A 76 4.40 -0.54 15.89
N ARG A 77 4.22 -1.22 17.03
CA ARG A 77 2.99 -1.98 17.33
C ARG A 77 1.88 -1.13 18.00
N SER A 78 2.13 0.17 18.16
CA SER A 78 1.16 1.14 18.67
C SER A 78 1.18 2.41 17.83
N ALA A 79 0.09 3.17 17.86
CA ALA A 79 -0.09 4.42 17.13
C ALA A 79 0.69 5.57 17.80
N VAL A 80 2.03 5.52 17.75
CA VAL A 80 2.96 6.38 18.50
C VAL A 80 2.84 7.87 18.19
N ASP A 81 2.41 8.24 16.99
CA ASP A 81 2.13 9.62 16.57
C ASP A 81 0.62 9.91 16.46
N GLY A 82 -0.20 9.05 17.08
CA GLY A 82 -1.65 9.14 17.17
C GLY A 82 -2.14 9.11 18.60
N ASP A 83 -3.04 8.18 18.91
CA ASP A 83 -3.65 8.00 20.24
C ASP A 83 -2.88 7.03 21.15
N GLY A 84 -1.76 6.50 20.70
CA GLY A 84 -0.92 5.55 21.44
C GLY A 84 -1.49 4.14 21.55
N ALA A 85 -2.68 3.89 21.03
CA ALA A 85 -3.34 2.59 21.11
C ALA A 85 -2.61 1.49 20.31
N PRO A 86 -2.78 0.20 20.66
CA PRO A 86 -2.28 -0.91 19.87
C PRO A 86 -2.82 -0.87 18.44
N VAL A 87 -1.96 -1.16 17.47
CA VAL A 87 -2.32 -1.23 16.05
C VAL A 87 -3.34 -2.34 15.83
N LYS A 88 -4.33 -2.09 14.97
CA LYS A 88 -5.28 -3.12 14.54
C LYS A 88 -4.54 -4.25 13.83
N PRO A 89 -4.91 -5.51 14.04
CA PRO A 89 -4.25 -6.65 13.40
C PRO A 89 -4.43 -6.61 11.88
N MET A 90 -3.45 -7.14 11.16
CA MET A 90 -3.56 -7.41 9.73
C MET A 90 -4.55 -8.54 9.50
N PRO A 91 -5.65 -8.35 8.76
CA PRO A 91 -6.59 -9.43 8.49
C PRO A 91 -5.99 -10.47 7.54
N ARG A 92 -6.14 -11.74 7.87
CA ARG A 92 -5.62 -12.86 7.05
C ARG A 92 -6.11 -12.80 5.60
N TRP A 93 -7.41 -12.49 5.39
CA TRP A 93 -7.97 -12.40 4.04
C TRP A 93 -7.34 -11.28 3.21
N LEU A 94 -6.88 -10.18 3.85
CA LEU A 94 -6.21 -9.07 3.15
C LEU A 94 -4.78 -9.48 2.76
N ALA A 95 -4.08 -10.24 3.60
CA ALA A 95 -2.80 -10.83 3.27
C ALA A 95 -2.91 -11.83 2.10
N GLU A 96 -3.97 -12.64 2.08
CA GLU A 96 -4.29 -13.57 0.98
C GLU A 96 -4.59 -12.81 -0.32
N LEU A 97 -5.34 -11.69 -0.24
CA LEU A 97 -5.57 -10.81 -1.40
C LEU A 97 -4.25 -10.27 -1.96
N GLY A 98 -3.30 -9.90 -1.09
CA GLY A 98 -1.97 -9.47 -1.49
C GLY A 98 -1.21 -10.54 -2.28
N ARG A 99 -1.23 -11.79 -1.82
CA ARG A 99 -0.63 -12.92 -2.56
C ARG A 99 -1.29 -13.14 -3.91
N THR A 100 -2.61 -13.10 -3.96
CA THR A 100 -3.37 -13.21 -5.23
C THR A 100 -3.01 -12.09 -6.20
N ALA A 101 -2.82 -10.87 -5.71
CA ALA A 101 -2.41 -9.72 -6.52
C ALA A 101 -1.01 -9.92 -7.15
N VAL A 102 -0.06 -10.46 -6.38
CA VAL A 102 1.29 -10.79 -6.93
C VAL A 102 1.18 -11.86 -8.01
N GLY A 103 0.37 -12.90 -7.79
CA GLY A 103 0.11 -13.94 -8.80
C GLY A 103 -0.46 -13.37 -10.10
N ALA A 104 -1.40 -12.42 -9.99
CA ALA A 104 -1.96 -11.72 -11.15
C ALA A 104 -0.89 -10.91 -11.91
N ALA A 105 -0.09 -10.10 -11.20
CA ALA A 105 0.98 -9.32 -11.82
C ALA A 105 2.04 -10.19 -12.49
N ARG A 106 2.40 -11.32 -11.86
CA ARG A 106 3.35 -12.30 -12.41
C ARG A 106 2.91 -12.87 -13.75
N ALA A 107 1.61 -13.12 -13.93
CA ALA A 107 1.08 -13.63 -15.20
C ALA A 107 1.36 -12.66 -16.36
N TYR A 108 1.35 -11.34 -16.11
CA TYR A 108 1.65 -10.33 -17.12
C TYR A 108 3.14 -10.05 -17.29
N ASP A 109 3.92 -10.08 -16.21
CA ASP A 109 5.38 -9.85 -16.26
C ASP A 109 6.10 -11.01 -16.97
N GLY A 110 5.68 -12.26 -16.73
CA GLY A 110 6.26 -13.46 -17.33
C GLY A 110 6.11 -13.55 -18.85
N GLU A 111 5.10 -12.90 -19.43
CA GLU A 111 4.91 -12.81 -20.87
C GLU A 111 5.81 -11.75 -21.53
N ASN A 112 6.35 -10.80 -20.77
CA ASN A 112 7.09 -9.65 -21.26
C ASN A 112 8.56 -9.60 -20.81
N THR A 113 9.01 -10.47 -19.89
CA THR A 113 10.41 -10.47 -19.46
C THR A 113 11.28 -11.31 -20.37
N TYR A 114 12.12 -10.67 -21.17
CA TYR A 114 13.19 -11.28 -21.95
C TYR A 114 14.28 -11.95 -21.08
N SER A 115 14.27 -11.79 -19.77
CA SER A 115 15.34 -12.22 -18.86
C SER A 115 15.11 -13.58 -18.19
N GLY A 116 13.93 -14.17 -18.27
CA GLY A 116 13.66 -15.49 -17.67
C GLY A 116 13.75 -15.53 -16.13
N GLU A 117 14.09 -14.42 -15.47
CA GLU A 117 14.14 -14.33 -14.02
C GLU A 117 12.76 -13.98 -13.46
N ASN A 118 12.29 -14.81 -12.54
CA ASN A 118 11.04 -14.61 -11.85
C ASN A 118 11.14 -13.41 -10.89
N THR A 119 10.77 -12.22 -11.38
CA THR A 119 10.86 -10.95 -10.64
C THR A 119 10.12 -10.97 -9.30
N TYR A 120 9.04 -11.75 -9.21
CA TYR A 120 8.19 -11.75 -8.04
C TYR A 120 8.39 -12.96 -7.11
N GLY A 121 9.23 -13.95 -7.47
CA GLY A 121 9.40 -15.15 -6.66
C GLY A 121 8.12 -15.99 -6.53
N ASP A 122 8.04 -16.81 -5.47
CA ASP A 122 6.83 -17.56 -5.12
C ASP A 122 5.91 -16.66 -4.27
N GLU A 123 4.75 -16.30 -4.80
CA GLU A 123 3.77 -15.47 -4.11
C GLU A 123 3.28 -16.06 -2.79
N ARG A 124 3.33 -17.38 -2.64
CA ARG A 124 2.93 -18.11 -1.43
C ARG A 124 3.90 -17.89 -0.26
N ALA A 125 5.14 -17.52 -0.57
CA ALA A 125 6.16 -17.23 0.43
C ALA A 125 5.99 -15.86 1.10
N TYR A 126 5.11 -14.98 0.58
CA TYR A 126 4.94 -13.64 1.12
C TYR A 126 3.90 -13.60 2.22
N ASP A 127 4.32 -13.30 3.42
CA ASP A 127 3.45 -13.05 4.57
C ASP A 127 3.24 -11.55 4.74
N TYR A 128 2.25 -11.02 4.02
CA TYR A 128 1.86 -9.61 4.10
C TYR A 128 1.34 -9.30 5.49
N ASP A 129 2.13 -8.59 6.27
CA ASP A 129 1.87 -8.25 7.67
C ASP A 129 1.65 -6.75 7.91
N ILE A 130 1.76 -5.93 6.86
CA ILE A 130 1.49 -4.49 6.85
C ILE A 130 0.42 -4.17 5.83
N ALA A 131 -0.60 -3.38 6.23
CA ALA A 131 -1.41 -2.60 5.31
C ALA A 131 -1.37 -1.13 5.70
N LEU A 132 -0.96 -0.26 4.78
CA LEU A 132 -1.08 1.18 4.92
C LEU A 132 -2.24 1.66 4.06
N ILE A 133 -3.26 2.22 4.71
CA ILE A 133 -4.43 2.77 4.05
C ILE A 133 -4.28 4.30 4.02
N ASN A 134 -4.14 4.86 2.84
CA ASN A 134 -4.04 6.30 2.62
C ASN A 134 -5.37 6.80 2.07
N PHE A 135 -5.94 7.81 2.73
CA PHE A 135 -7.15 8.49 2.29
C PHE A 135 -6.81 9.88 1.77
N TYR A 136 -7.22 10.15 0.54
CA TYR A 136 -7.04 11.42 -0.14
C TYR A 136 -8.39 12.09 -0.29
N ASP A 137 -8.55 13.26 0.34
CA ASP A 137 -9.71 14.14 0.17
C ASP A 137 -9.28 15.48 -0.45
N GLY A 138 -10.18 16.12 -1.16
CA GLY A 138 -9.93 17.42 -1.78
C GLY A 138 -8.65 17.45 -2.64
N ASP A 139 -7.72 18.34 -2.29
CA ASP A 139 -6.44 18.53 -2.98
C ASP A 139 -5.30 17.68 -2.41
N ALA A 140 -5.61 16.63 -1.66
CA ALA A 140 -4.59 15.76 -1.06
C ALA A 140 -3.73 15.11 -2.14
N ARG A 141 -2.42 15.05 -1.86
CA ARG A 141 -1.42 14.51 -2.77
C ARG A 141 -0.28 13.86 -1.99
N MET A 142 0.53 13.08 -2.68
CA MET A 142 1.72 12.47 -2.11
C MET A 142 2.91 12.73 -3.02
N GLY A 143 3.94 13.36 -2.48
CA GLY A 143 5.18 13.62 -3.20
C GLY A 143 5.92 12.32 -3.54
N MET A 144 6.90 12.42 -4.43
CA MET A 144 7.76 11.29 -4.79
C MET A 144 8.53 10.80 -3.57
N HIS A 145 8.31 9.54 -3.21
CA HIS A 145 8.94 8.83 -2.10
C HIS A 145 9.24 7.39 -2.54
N ARG A 146 9.95 6.66 -1.73
CA ARG A 146 10.16 5.22 -1.88
C ARG A 146 9.83 4.51 -0.57
N ASP A 147 9.33 3.29 -0.68
CA ASP A 147 9.03 2.42 0.44
C ASP A 147 10.30 1.66 0.85
N SER A 148 11.04 2.21 1.81
CA SER A 148 12.37 1.74 2.21
C SER A 148 12.51 1.44 3.71
N ASP A 149 11.41 1.49 4.46
CA ASP A 149 11.45 1.28 5.92
C ASP A 149 11.25 -0.19 6.29
N GLU A 150 10.88 -1.05 5.33
CA GLU A 150 10.80 -2.50 5.48
C GLU A 150 12.19 -3.15 5.31
N LYS A 151 12.41 -4.27 6.02
CA LYS A 151 13.60 -5.12 5.86
C LYS A 151 13.43 -6.19 4.78
N SER A 152 12.22 -6.39 4.30
CA SER A 152 11.87 -7.37 3.26
C SER A 152 11.99 -6.76 1.88
N GLY A 153 12.51 -7.56 0.92
CA GLY A 153 12.49 -7.26 -0.51
C GLY A 153 11.22 -7.72 -1.23
N ALA A 154 10.21 -8.20 -0.50
CA ALA A 154 8.94 -8.64 -1.08
C ALA A 154 8.28 -7.54 -1.92
N PRO A 155 7.53 -7.91 -2.98
CA PRO A 155 6.81 -6.95 -3.80
C PRO A 155 5.82 -6.12 -2.99
N VAL A 156 5.65 -4.86 -3.37
CA VAL A 156 4.60 -3.99 -2.84
C VAL A 156 3.35 -4.18 -3.69
N VAL A 157 2.21 -4.33 -3.03
CA VAL A 157 0.89 -4.40 -3.67
C VAL A 157 0.14 -3.11 -3.36
N SER A 158 -0.39 -2.45 -4.36
CA SER A 158 -1.13 -1.18 -4.23
C SER A 158 -2.49 -1.30 -4.89
N LEU A 159 -3.55 -1.20 -4.09
CA LEU A 159 -4.95 -1.26 -4.52
C LEU A 159 -5.55 0.14 -4.52
N SER A 160 -6.25 0.49 -5.61
CA SER A 160 -6.88 1.79 -5.81
C SER A 160 -8.38 1.72 -5.69
N LEU A 161 -9.00 2.60 -4.91
CA LEU A 161 -10.45 2.66 -4.69
C LEU A 161 -10.92 4.13 -4.70
N GLY A 162 -12.09 4.38 -5.24
CA GLY A 162 -12.70 5.71 -5.25
C GLY A 162 -12.23 6.58 -6.40
N ASP A 163 -11.89 7.84 -6.11
CA ASP A 163 -11.50 8.80 -7.13
C ASP A 163 -10.24 8.40 -7.89
N THR A 164 -10.26 8.65 -9.18
CA THR A 164 -9.13 8.47 -10.09
C THR A 164 -7.95 9.36 -9.68
N CYS A 165 -6.73 8.87 -9.87
CA CYS A 165 -5.54 9.67 -9.64
C CYS A 165 -4.51 9.54 -10.76
N VAL A 166 -3.62 10.52 -10.84
CA VAL A 166 -2.34 10.36 -11.52
C VAL A 166 -1.38 9.68 -10.55
N PHE A 167 -0.90 8.51 -10.91
CA PHE A 167 0.18 7.83 -10.19
C PHE A 167 1.46 7.99 -10.98
N ARG A 168 2.45 8.59 -10.34
CA ARG A 168 3.76 8.81 -10.93
C ARG A 168 4.70 7.71 -10.48
N PHE A 169 5.28 6.98 -11.44
CA PHE A 169 6.22 5.91 -11.19
C PHE A 169 7.55 6.22 -11.84
N GLY A 170 8.60 6.24 -11.06
CA GLY A 170 9.95 6.66 -11.46
C GLY A 170 10.96 5.52 -11.42
N ASN A 171 12.19 5.86 -11.09
CA ASN A 171 13.34 4.99 -10.99
C ASN A 171 13.80 4.85 -9.52
N THR A 172 14.84 4.05 -9.28
CA THR A 172 15.39 3.81 -7.93
C THR A 172 16.47 4.82 -7.51
N GLU A 173 16.89 5.72 -8.40
CA GLU A 173 18.04 6.60 -8.17
C GLU A 173 17.62 8.00 -7.73
N THR A 174 16.58 8.57 -8.36
CA THR A 174 16.22 9.96 -8.14
C THR A 174 14.71 10.17 -8.07
N ARG A 175 14.31 11.21 -7.30
CA ARG A 175 12.91 11.68 -7.22
C ARG A 175 12.44 12.46 -8.44
N THR A 176 13.34 12.75 -9.36
CA THR A 176 13.08 13.51 -10.59
C THR A 176 12.96 12.57 -11.79
N LYS A 177 12.84 13.11 -13.00
CA LYS A 177 12.84 12.32 -14.25
C LYS A 177 14.06 11.40 -14.35
N PRO A 178 13.95 10.22 -14.99
CA PRO A 178 12.77 9.74 -15.74
C PRO A 178 11.68 9.16 -14.83
N TYR A 179 10.43 9.46 -15.15
CA TYR A 179 9.24 8.84 -14.56
C TYR A 179 8.12 8.75 -15.60
N THR A 180 7.16 7.86 -15.36
CA THR A 180 5.93 7.72 -16.14
C THR A 180 4.73 8.08 -15.27
N ASP A 181 3.78 8.83 -15.81
CA ASP A 181 2.49 9.07 -15.18
C ASP A 181 1.46 8.11 -15.76
N ILE A 182 0.76 7.39 -14.90
CA ILE A 182 -0.34 6.50 -15.25
C ILE A 182 -1.61 6.92 -14.49
N GLU A 183 -2.75 6.73 -15.13
CA GLU A 183 -4.04 6.93 -14.49
C GLU A 183 -4.45 5.67 -13.75
N LEU A 184 -4.70 5.77 -12.44
CA LEU A 184 -5.27 4.70 -11.63
C LEU A 184 -6.72 5.04 -11.28
N ARG A 185 -7.62 4.13 -11.65
CA ARG A 185 -9.06 4.20 -11.35
C ARG A 185 -9.42 3.26 -10.20
N SER A 186 -10.65 3.37 -9.73
CA SER A 186 -11.20 2.44 -8.74
C SER A 186 -11.19 1.01 -9.25
N GLY A 187 -10.59 0.09 -8.49
CA GLY A 187 -10.43 -1.31 -8.87
C GLY A 187 -9.06 -1.65 -9.46
N ASP A 188 -8.23 -0.67 -9.75
CA ASP A 188 -6.90 -0.89 -10.32
C ASP A 188 -5.91 -1.43 -9.28
N LEU A 189 -5.04 -2.32 -9.76
CA LEU A 189 -3.92 -2.90 -9.04
C LEU A 189 -2.60 -2.42 -9.63
N VAL A 190 -1.66 -2.06 -8.77
CA VAL A 190 -0.25 -1.92 -9.12
C VAL A 190 0.57 -2.85 -8.21
N VAL A 191 1.47 -3.64 -8.81
CA VAL A 191 2.45 -4.43 -8.07
C VAL A 191 3.84 -4.05 -8.56
N PHE A 192 4.77 -3.82 -7.64
CA PHE A 192 6.16 -3.57 -8.00
C PHE A 192 7.12 -4.24 -7.03
N GLY A 193 8.15 -4.86 -7.58
CA GLY A 193 9.13 -5.67 -6.86
C GLY A 193 10.46 -5.75 -7.62
N GLY A 194 11.35 -6.63 -7.18
CA GLY A 194 12.63 -6.85 -7.84
C GLY A 194 13.40 -5.55 -8.09
N ALA A 195 13.75 -5.27 -9.34
CA ALA A 195 14.49 -4.06 -9.73
C ALA A 195 13.76 -2.75 -9.39
N SER A 196 12.42 -2.76 -9.33
CA SER A 196 11.61 -1.59 -8.99
C SER A 196 11.15 -1.54 -7.53
N ARG A 197 11.57 -2.48 -6.66
CA ARG A 197 11.10 -2.53 -5.27
C ARG A 197 11.30 -1.19 -4.53
N LEU A 198 12.37 -0.49 -4.81
CA LEU A 198 12.72 0.80 -4.22
C LEU A 198 12.52 1.98 -5.19
N ALA A 199 11.70 1.82 -6.24
CA ALA A 199 11.42 2.91 -7.17
C ALA A 199 10.69 4.06 -6.49
N TYR A 200 11.09 5.29 -6.80
CA TYR A 200 10.36 6.47 -6.36
C TYR A 200 9.00 6.54 -7.05
N HIS A 201 7.98 6.80 -6.27
CA HIS A 201 6.61 6.92 -6.75
C HIS A 201 5.83 7.95 -5.94
N GLY A 202 4.68 8.38 -6.47
CA GLY A 202 3.85 9.38 -5.79
C GLY A 202 2.50 9.59 -6.46
N VAL A 203 1.66 10.40 -5.84
CA VAL A 203 0.33 10.79 -6.34
C VAL A 203 0.29 12.32 -6.42
N PRO A 204 0.72 12.91 -7.57
CA PRO A 204 0.73 14.36 -7.73
C PRO A 204 -0.67 14.96 -7.83
N ARG A 205 -1.68 14.18 -8.24
CA ARG A 205 -3.06 14.66 -8.44
C ARG A 205 -4.08 13.56 -8.21
N VAL A 206 -5.18 13.93 -7.57
CA VAL A 206 -6.44 13.17 -7.53
C VAL A 206 -7.46 13.94 -8.34
N HIS A 207 -8.40 13.25 -9.00
CA HIS A 207 -9.49 13.84 -9.79
C HIS A 207 -10.79 13.69 -9.02
N PRO A 208 -11.24 14.72 -8.26
CA PRO A 208 -12.42 14.60 -7.40
C PRO A 208 -13.69 14.29 -8.19
N GLY A 209 -14.58 13.48 -7.60
CA GLY A 209 -15.88 13.17 -8.17
C GLY A 209 -15.86 12.14 -9.30
N THR A 210 -14.74 11.41 -9.47
CA THR A 210 -14.61 10.32 -10.45
C THR A 210 -14.81 8.93 -9.85
N ALA A 211 -15.10 8.84 -8.55
CA ALA A 211 -15.40 7.58 -7.89
C ALA A 211 -16.68 6.94 -8.47
N PRO A 212 -16.73 5.60 -8.63
CA PRO A 212 -17.95 4.91 -9.02
C PRO A 212 -19.11 5.26 -8.05
N PRO A 213 -20.28 5.69 -8.55
CA PRO A 213 -21.38 6.15 -7.69
C PRO A 213 -21.89 5.07 -6.71
N ASP A 214 -21.86 3.81 -7.12
CA ASP A 214 -22.32 2.66 -6.33
C ASP A 214 -21.33 2.23 -5.22
N LEU A 215 -20.12 2.81 -5.22
CA LEU A 215 -19.13 2.57 -4.18
C LEU A 215 -19.42 3.34 -2.89
N GLY A 216 -20.19 4.42 -2.98
CA GLY A 216 -20.56 5.27 -1.83
C GLY A 216 -19.34 5.90 -1.14
N LEU A 217 -18.25 6.12 -1.87
CA LEU A 217 -17.01 6.72 -1.41
C LEU A 217 -16.82 8.08 -2.10
N THR A 218 -16.58 9.13 -1.30
CA THR A 218 -16.10 10.42 -1.79
C THR A 218 -14.62 10.54 -1.46
N GLY A 219 -13.79 10.86 -2.46
CA GLY A 219 -12.33 10.84 -2.32
C GLY A 219 -11.72 9.53 -2.78
N ARG A 220 -10.43 9.38 -2.51
CA ARG A 220 -9.63 8.23 -2.93
C ARG A 220 -9.08 7.47 -1.72
N LEU A 221 -9.20 6.16 -1.75
CA LEU A 221 -8.46 5.24 -0.88
C LEU A 221 -7.35 4.54 -1.70
N ASN A 222 -6.21 4.40 -1.07
CA ASN A 222 -5.14 3.52 -1.54
C ASN A 222 -4.76 2.58 -0.41
N ILE A 223 -4.78 1.27 -0.68
CA ILE A 223 -4.34 0.23 0.26
C ILE A 223 -3.03 -0.32 -0.25
N THR A 224 -1.94 -0.08 0.49
CA THR A 224 -0.62 -0.60 0.18
C THR A 224 -0.28 -1.76 1.12
N LEU A 225 -0.03 -2.95 0.57
CA LEU A 225 0.34 -4.14 1.33
C LEU A 225 1.83 -4.38 1.22
N ARG A 226 2.47 -4.69 2.34
CA ARG A 226 3.91 -4.89 2.45
C ARG A 226 4.24 -6.05 3.39
N VAL A 227 5.42 -6.62 3.22
CA VAL A 227 6.04 -7.54 4.17
C VAL A 227 7.09 -6.78 4.96
N SER A 228 6.94 -6.69 6.26
CA SER A 228 7.84 -5.89 7.10
C SER A 228 9.26 -6.46 7.16
N GLY A 229 9.39 -7.78 7.23
CA GLY A 229 10.65 -8.45 7.56
C GLY A 229 11.15 -8.08 8.97
N LEU A 230 10.31 -7.48 9.80
CA LEU A 230 10.62 -7.13 11.19
C LEU A 230 10.30 -8.32 12.08
N ALA A 231 11.21 -8.63 13.03
CA ALA A 231 10.92 -9.61 14.05
C ALA A 231 9.83 -9.07 14.99
N ASP A 232 8.86 -9.92 15.38
CA ASP A 232 8.02 -9.64 16.52
C ASP A 232 8.92 -9.54 17.76
N GLU A 233 9.26 -8.32 18.16
CA GLU A 233 9.76 -8.11 19.52
C GLU A 233 8.55 -8.31 20.44
N GLY A 234 8.31 -9.56 20.84
CA GLY A 234 7.37 -9.87 21.91
C GLY A 234 7.69 -9.02 23.14
N PRO A 235 6.77 -8.82 24.07
CA PRO A 235 7.02 -8.03 25.27
C PRO A 235 8.30 -8.55 25.91
N ARG A 236 9.34 -7.72 26.02
CA ARG A 236 10.57 -8.07 26.74
C ARG A 236 10.14 -8.37 28.16
N GLY A 237 10.08 -9.67 28.47
CA GLY A 237 9.85 -10.13 29.82
C GLY A 237 10.92 -9.48 30.69
N ALA A 238 10.47 -8.74 31.71
CA ALA A 238 11.33 -8.28 32.79
C ALA A 238 11.93 -9.52 33.46
N SER A 239 13.12 -9.94 33.05
CA SER A 239 13.94 -10.90 33.79
C SER A 239 14.52 -10.15 34.98
N GLY A 240 13.73 -9.95 36.01
CA GLY A 240 14.20 -9.65 37.33
C GLY A 240 14.78 -10.93 37.91
N VAL A 241 16.08 -11.13 37.74
CA VAL A 241 16.84 -12.08 38.57
C VAL A 241 16.96 -11.42 39.94
N VAL A 242 16.17 -11.88 40.89
CA VAL A 242 16.45 -11.66 42.31
C VAL A 242 17.51 -12.69 42.71
N GLU A 243 18.73 -12.26 42.86
CA GLU A 243 19.76 -13.06 43.54
C GLU A 243 19.44 -13.04 45.05
N ASP A 244 19.02 -14.17 45.60
CA ASP A 244 19.02 -14.44 47.04
C ASP A 244 20.45 -14.69 47.48
N GLU A 245 21.03 -13.79 48.30
CA GLU A 245 22.24 -14.08 49.08
C GLU A 245 21.86 -14.93 50.29
N PRO A 246 22.59 -16.03 50.59
CA PRO A 246 22.44 -16.77 51.84
C PRO A 246 23.27 -16.13 52.94
N GLN A 247 22.67 -16.01 54.12
CA GLN A 247 23.35 -15.82 55.39
C GLN A 247 23.95 -17.13 55.90
#